data_f22200c5901d86eb969f2f3b0a19dfbe
#
_entry.id   f22200c5901d86eb969f2f3b0a19dfbe
#
_cell.length_a   1.000
_cell.length_b   1.000
_cell.length_c   1.000
_cell.angle_alpha   90.00
_cell.angle_beta   90.00
_cell.angle_gamma   90.00
#
_symmetry.space_group_name_H-M   'P 1'
#
loop_
_entity.id
_entity.type
_entity.pdbx_description
1 polymer ?
#
loop_
_entity_poly.entity_id
_entity_poly.type
_entity_poly.pdbx_seq_one_letter_code
_entity_poly.pdbx_strand_id
1 'polypeptide(L)'
;MRKFNYSAIRQQKWDSEILSLVAAIYKEAGKQELYLKQRPEELEKLVEIAKVQSTEASNAIEGIVTTNTRIRQLVDEKTTPRNRDEQEIAGYRDVLNLIHENFDAIPITQNYILQLHKILYSHMNNPMAGRTKSVQNYISATYPDGHVKTLFTPLAPYETPEALDRICEEYNRVIGNMEAEPLIVIPVFIHDFLCIHPFNDGNGRMSRLLTTLLLYRSGFYVGKYISLEAKIAKNKDLYYDVLGQAQIGWHEGTEDVIPFIKYLLGIILSAYKDFEDRFALVETKLSALETVRRAAMEKVGRFKKQDIWELCPSLSISSIEGALRKLVASGELKREGTGKNICYYRVK
;
A
#
# COMPACT_ATOMS: atom_id res chain seq x y z
N MET A 1 -26.02 -11.95 13.58
CA MET A 1 -24.62 -11.49 13.41
C MET A 1 -23.88 -12.48 12.52
N ARG A 2 -23.10 -11.98 11.56
CA ARG A 2 -22.22 -12.77 10.69
C ARG A 2 -21.25 -13.62 11.54
N LYS A 3 -21.05 -14.88 11.15
CA LYS A 3 -20.03 -15.75 11.77
C LYS A 3 -18.75 -15.66 10.96
N PHE A 4 -17.64 -15.35 11.62
CA PHE A 4 -16.31 -15.36 11.03
C PHE A 4 -15.66 -16.72 11.31
N ASN A 5 -15.18 -17.40 10.27
CA ASN A 5 -14.52 -18.70 10.39
C ASN A 5 -13.41 -18.83 9.35
N TYR A 6 -12.22 -18.41 9.71
CA TYR A 6 -11.07 -18.46 8.79
C TYR A 6 -10.49 -19.87 8.62
N SER A 7 -10.84 -20.83 9.48
CA SER A 7 -10.50 -22.24 9.24
C SER A 7 -11.18 -22.82 8.01
N ALA A 8 -12.33 -22.27 7.59
CA ALA A 8 -13.00 -22.68 6.36
C ALA A 8 -12.13 -22.46 5.11
N ILE A 9 -11.19 -21.51 5.15
CA ILE A 9 -10.20 -21.24 4.10
C ILE A 9 -9.40 -22.51 3.76
N ARG A 10 -9.08 -23.33 4.75
CA ARG A 10 -8.34 -24.59 4.57
C ARG A 10 -9.10 -25.61 3.72
N GLN A 11 -10.41 -25.60 3.76
CA GLN A 11 -11.26 -26.57 3.05
C GLN A 11 -11.63 -26.08 1.65
N GLN A 12 -11.35 -24.82 1.31
CA GLN A 12 -11.67 -24.23 0.02
C GLN A 12 -10.75 -24.79 -1.06
N LYS A 13 -11.30 -25.05 -2.23
CA LYS A 13 -10.50 -25.40 -3.43
C LYS A 13 -9.98 -24.12 -4.07
N TRP A 14 -8.66 -24.01 -4.14
CA TRP A 14 -8.01 -22.88 -4.77
C TRP A 14 -7.71 -23.17 -6.23
N ASP A 15 -7.90 -22.19 -7.10
CA ASP A 15 -7.55 -22.33 -8.50
C ASP A 15 -6.01 -22.23 -8.72
N SER A 16 -5.57 -22.65 -9.91
CA SER A 16 -4.15 -22.65 -10.28
C SER A 16 -3.52 -21.26 -10.29
N GLU A 17 -4.31 -20.21 -10.52
CA GLU A 17 -3.82 -18.81 -10.53
C GLU A 17 -3.41 -18.35 -9.12
N ILE A 18 -4.26 -18.59 -8.12
CA ILE A 18 -3.94 -18.27 -6.72
C ILE A 18 -2.70 -19.05 -6.26
N LEU A 19 -2.63 -20.35 -6.55
CA LEU A 19 -1.47 -21.16 -6.19
C LEU A 19 -0.20 -20.64 -6.86
N SER A 20 -0.28 -20.22 -8.12
CA SER A 20 0.85 -19.67 -8.86
C SER A 20 1.29 -18.31 -8.29
N LEU A 21 0.34 -17.44 -7.90
CA LEU A 21 0.65 -16.15 -7.27
C LEU A 21 1.34 -16.34 -5.92
N VAL A 22 0.81 -17.22 -5.06
CA VAL A 22 1.40 -17.55 -3.75
C VAL A 22 2.82 -18.10 -3.93
N ALA A 23 3.01 -19.09 -4.79
CA ALA A 23 4.34 -19.66 -5.05
C ALA A 23 5.33 -18.63 -5.60
N ALA A 24 4.88 -17.74 -6.49
CA ALA A 24 5.72 -16.68 -7.03
C ALA A 24 6.11 -15.66 -5.95
N ILE A 25 5.19 -15.27 -5.07
CA ILE A 25 5.48 -14.34 -3.96
C ILE A 25 6.51 -14.94 -3.01
N TYR A 26 6.39 -16.22 -2.61
CA TYR A 26 7.38 -16.87 -1.76
C TYR A 26 8.76 -16.94 -2.40
N LYS A 27 8.83 -17.24 -3.71
CA LYS A 27 10.07 -17.24 -4.45
C LYS A 27 10.76 -15.87 -4.42
N GLU A 28 10.02 -14.80 -4.68
CA GLU A 28 10.55 -13.45 -4.69
C GLU A 28 10.89 -12.95 -3.27
N ALA A 29 10.12 -13.32 -2.25
CA ALA A 29 10.43 -13.03 -0.85
C ALA A 29 11.76 -13.69 -0.42
N GLY A 30 12.00 -14.94 -0.82
CA GLY A 30 13.28 -15.61 -0.58
C GLY A 30 14.47 -14.92 -1.25
N LYS A 31 14.30 -14.40 -2.48
CA LYS A 31 15.34 -13.59 -3.14
C LYS A 31 15.57 -12.28 -2.38
N GLN A 32 14.50 -11.59 -1.97
CA GLN A 32 14.62 -10.34 -1.21
C GLN A 32 15.46 -10.54 0.06
N GLU A 33 15.27 -11.63 0.78
CA GLU A 33 16.05 -11.91 2.00
C GLU A 33 17.56 -11.99 1.72
N LEU A 34 17.96 -12.54 0.58
CA LEU A 34 19.37 -12.56 0.15
C LEU A 34 19.88 -11.15 -0.14
N TYR A 35 19.11 -10.33 -0.82
CA TYR A 35 19.48 -8.95 -1.16
C TYR A 35 19.62 -8.05 0.07
N LEU A 36 18.75 -8.24 1.09
CA LEU A 36 18.80 -7.49 2.36
C LEU A 36 20.14 -7.64 3.08
N LYS A 37 20.79 -8.81 2.94
CA LYS A 37 22.09 -9.09 3.55
C LYS A 37 23.27 -8.46 2.79
N GLN A 38 23.09 -8.07 1.53
CA GLN A 38 24.20 -7.67 0.64
C GLN A 38 24.40 -6.15 0.52
N ARG A 39 23.32 -5.34 0.63
CA ARG A 39 23.34 -3.91 0.29
C ARG A 39 22.46 -3.05 1.22
N PRO A 40 22.80 -2.91 2.52
CA PRO A 40 21.95 -2.19 3.48
C PRO A 40 21.80 -0.69 3.15
N GLU A 41 22.84 0.01 2.69
CA GLU A 41 22.77 1.46 2.44
C GLU A 41 21.83 1.84 1.28
N GLU A 42 21.82 1.04 0.22
CA GLU A 42 20.93 1.25 -0.92
C GLU A 42 19.48 0.97 -0.54
N LEU A 43 19.27 0.00 0.34
CA LEU A 43 17.95 -0.36 0.82
C LEU A 43 17.35 0.71 1.73
N GLU A 44 18.15 1.41 2.54
CA GLU A 44 17.67 2.55 3.35
C GLU A 44 17.06 3.64 2.46
N LYS A 45 17.67 3.95 1.32
CA LYS A 45 17.11 4.92 0.36
C LYS A 45 15.78 4.46 -0.24
N LEU A 46 15.63 3.15 -0.51
CA LEU A 46 14.34 2.61 -0.96
C LEU A 46 13.27 2.76 0.12
N VAL A 47 13.61 2.52 1.39
CA VAL A 47 12.69 2.72 2.52
C VAL A 47 12.19 4.17 2.59
N GLU A 48 13.10 5.15 2.51
CA GLU A 48 12.73 6.57 2.52
C GLU A 48 11.78 6.93 1.37
N ILE A 49 12.07 6.44 0.15
CA ILE A 49 11.21 6.66 -1.01
C ILE A 49 9.84 5.99 -0.82
N ALA A 50 9.82 4.73 -0.38
CA ALA A 50 8.60 3.98 -0.18
C ALA A 50 7.70 4.64 0.88
N LYS A 51 8.27 5.14 1.99
CA LYS A 51 7.53 5.88 3.04
C LYS A 51 6.84 7.13 2.49
N VAL A 52 7.55 7.92 1.67
CA VAL A 52 6.95 9.10 1.02
C VAL A 52 5.83 8.69 0.08
N GLN A 53 6.06 7.69 -0.78
CA GLN A 53 5.07 7.20 -1.74
C GLN A 53 3.83 6.59 -1.06
N SER A 54 4.02 5.78 -0.01
CA SER A 54 2.93 5.17 0.74
C SER A 54 2.06 6.22 1.44
N THR A 55 2.72 7.20 2.09
CA THR A 55 2.01 8.30 2.76
C THR A 55 1.24 9.15 1.75
N GLU A 56 1.85 9.51 0.62
CA GLU A 56 1.18 10.29 -0.45
C GLU A 56 0.01 9.52 -1.04
N ALA A 57 0.26 8.31 -1.53
CA ALA A 57 -0.72 7.53 -2.28
C ALA A 57 -1.93 7.12 -1.44
N SER A 58 -1.70 6.65 -0.19
CA SER A 58 -2.80 6.24 0.68
C SER A 58 -3.74 7.40 1.01
N ASN A 59 -3.21 8.60 1.24
CA ASN A 59 -4.03 9.78 1.49
C ASN A 59 -4.70 10.29 0.21
N ALA A 60 -4.02 10.27 -0.94
CA ALA A 60 -4.58 10.69 -2.22
C ALA A 60 -5.73 9.78 -2.70
N ILE A 61 -5.73 8.49 -2.37
CA ILE A 61 -6.87 7.59 -2.62
C ILE A 61 -8.15 8.12 -1.96
N GLU A 62 -8.03 8.70 -0.76
CA GLU A 62 -9.14 9.30 -0.01
C GLU A 62 -9.38 10.78 -0.36
N GLY A 63 -8.67 11.34 -1.35
CA GLY A 63 -8.80 12.74 -1.76
C GLY A 63 -8.03 13.73 -0.88
N ILE A 64 -7.22 13.27 0.06
CA ILE A 64 -6.39 14.08 0.96
C ILE A 64 -5.06 14.35 0.27
N VAL A 65 -4.77 15.61 -0.06
CA VAL A 65 -3.63 15.98 -0.90
C VAL A 65 -2.88 17.22 -0.39
N THR A 66 -1.59 17.26 -0.67
CA THR A 66 -0.74 18.45 -0.54
C THR A 66 0.32 18.45 -1.64
N THR A 67 1.23 19.42 -1.65
CA THR A 67 2.28 19.47 -2.69
C THR A 67 3.37 18.43 -2.43
N ASN A 68 4.02 17.93 -3.50
CA ASN A 68 5.11 16.94 -3.39
C ASN A 68 6.25 17.41 -2.46
N THR A 69 6.55 18.70 -2.42
CA THR A 69 7.55 19.25 -1.50
C THR A 69 7.09 19.14 -0.05
N ARG A 70 5.81 19.43 0.22
CA ARG A 70 5.23 19.33 1.55
C ARG A 70 5.14 17.90 2.06
N ILE A 71 4.73 16.94 1.18
CA ILE A 71 4.71 15.51 1.53
C ILE A 71 6.07 15.09 2.07
N ARG A 72 7.15 15.37 1.33
CA ARG A 72 8.51 15.00 1.76
C ARG A 72 8.90 15.65 3.08
N GLN A 73 8.64 16.95 3.23
CA GLN A 73 8.94 17.66 4.48
C GLN A 73 8.16 17.10 5.68
N LEU A 74 6.90 16.69 5.48
CA LEU A 74 6.07 16.08 6.52
C LEU A 74 6.56 14.67 6.86
N VAL A 75 6.91 13.86 5.87
CA VAL A 75 7.42 12.49 6.09
C VAL A 75 8.79 12.53 6.78
N ASP A 76 9.66 13.46 6.39
CA ASP A 76 10.98 13.67 7.00
C ASP A 76 10.90 14.43 8.36
N GLU A 77 9.70 14.77 8.84
CA GLU A 77 9.47 15.55 10.08
C GLU A 77 10.15 16.93 10.12
N LYS A 78 10.49 17.47 8.95
CA LYS A 78 11.16 18.78 8.82
C LYS A 78 10.20 19.97 8.89
N THR A 79 8.90 19.72 9.10
CA THR A 79 7.87 20.76 9.17
C THR A 79 6.65 20.28 9.95
N THR A 80 5.85 21.24 10.45
CA THR A 80 4.57 20.97 11.08
C THR A 80 3.41 21.06 10.08
N PRO A 81 2.32 20.29 10.26
CA PRO A 81 1.12 20.38 9.46
C PRO A 81 0.47 21.77 9.53
N ARG A 82 -0.01 22.29 8.39
CA ARG A 82 -0.60 23.64 8.26
C ARG A 82 -2.12 23.64 8.17
N ASN A 83 -2.69 22.53 7.73
CA ASN A 83 -4.12 22.38 7.50
C ASN A 83 -4.56 20.94 7.83
N ARG A 84 -5.84 20.66 7.70
CA ARG A 84 -6.43 19.37 7.98
C ARG A 84 -5.78 18.24 7.15
N ASP A 85 -5.64 18.42 5.86
CA ASP A 85 -5.05 17.40 4.97
C ASP A 85 -3.63 17.04 5.41
N GLU A 86 -2.80 18.04 5.72
CA GLU A 86 -1.43 17.82 6.21
C GLU A 86 -1.40 17.16 7.60
N GLN A 87 -2.40 17.42 8.46
CA GLN A 87 -2.55 16.74 9.75
C GLN A 87 -2.87 15.25 9.55
N GLU A 88 -3.76 14.92 8.63
CA GLU A 88 -4.11 13.54 8.28
C GLU A 88 -2.93 12.80 7.64
N ILE A 89 -2.17 13.46 6.77
CA ILE A 89 -0.93 12.95 6.18
C ILE A 89 0.11 12.65 7.25
N ALA A 90 0.32 13.56 8.21
CA ALA A 90 1.26 13.37 9.30
C ALA A 90 0.86 12.19 10.20
N GLY A 91 -0.43 12.07 10.52
CA GLY A 91 -0.93 10.93 11.30
C GLY A 91 -0.74 9.58 10.58
N TYR A 92 -0.96 9.53 9.26
CA TYR A 92 -0.68 8.33 8.47
C TYR A 92 0.81 7.95 8.52
N ARG A 93 1.70 8.93 8.32
CA ARG A 93 3.15 8.74 8.47
C ARG A 93 3.51 8.14 9.83
N ASP A 94 2.94 8.67 10.91
CA ASP A 94 3.27 8.22 12.27
C ASP A 94 2.89 6.76 12.48
N VAL A 95 1.71 6.33 12.02
CA VAL A 95 1.31 4.92 12.08
C VAL A 95 2.21 4.06 11.20
N LEU A 96 2.54 4.51 9.99
CA LEU A 96 3.42 3.77 9.08
C LEU A 96 4.83 3.59 9.68
N ASN A 97 5.39 4.64 10.28
CA ASN A 97 6.68 4.57 10.98
C ASN A 97 6.62 3.57 12.14
N LEU A 98 5.56 3.64 12.97
CA LEU A 98 5.37 2.71 14.07
C LEU A 98 5.34 1.25 13.59
N ILE A 99 4.64 0.98 12.47
CA ILE A 99 4.59 -0.36 11.87
C ILE A 99 5.97 -0.77 11.35
N HIS A 100 6.67 0.10 10.63
CA HIS A 100 7.99 -0.20 10.07
C HIS A 100 9.04 -0.55 11.14
N GLU A 101 8.93 0.06 12.31
CA GLU A 101 9.90 -0.09 13.40
C GLU A 101 9.52 -1.17 14.42
N ASN A 102 8.20 -1.40 14.62
CA ASN A 102 7.73 -2.18 15.76
C ASN A 102 6.67 -3.25 15.40
N PHE A 103 6.55 -3.67 14.13
CA PHE A 103 5.51 -4.61 13.70
C PHE A 103 5.46 -5.90 14.55
N ASP A 104 6.60 -6.41 15.02
CA ASP A 104 6.68 -7.62 15.86
C ASP A 104 5.99 -7.44 17.21
N ALA A 105 6.05 -6.22 17.77
CA ALA A 105 5.50 -5.89 19.08
C ALA A 105 4.03 -5.44 19.01
N ILE A 106 3.45 -5.25 17.81
CA ILE A 106 2.06 -4.83 17.63
C ILE A 106 1.15 -6.07 17.51
N PRO A 107 0.39 -6.46 18.55
CA PRO A 107 -0.52 -7.60 18.46
C PRO A 107 -1.75 -7.24 17.62
N ILE A 108 -2.30 -8.23 16.93
CA ILE A 108 -3.52 -8.06 16.13
C ILE A 108 -4.73 -8.24 17.04
N THR A 109 -5.14 -7.17 17.68
CA THR A 109 -6.30 -7.12 18.56
C THR A 109 -7.12 -5.86 18.30
N GLN A 110 -8.40 -5.89 18.65
CA GLN A 110 -9.25 -4.71 18.57
C GLN A 110 -8.60 -3.49 19.24
N ASN A 111 -8.10 -3.65 20.47
CA ASN A 111 -7.49 -2.54 21.21
C ASN A 111 -6.32 -1.89 20.49
N TYR A 112 -5.43 -2.68 19.86
CA TYR A 112 -4.31 -2.12 19.11
C TYR A 112 -4.76 -1.47 17.80
N ILE A 113 -5.75 -2.03 17.12
CA ILE A 113 -6.36 -1.39 15.94
C ILE A 113 -6.95 -0.02 16.33
N LEU A 114 -7.63 0.08 17.48
CA LEU A 114 -8.14 1.35 18.00
C LEU A 114 -7.00 2.32 18.34
N GLN A 115 -5.89 1.84 18.91
CA GLN A 115 -4.71 2.66 19.20
C GLN A 115 -4.05 3.19 17.91
N LEU A 116 -3.87 2.34 16.89
CA LEU A 116 -3.36 2.77 15.58
C LEU A 116 -4.27 3.84 14.95
N HIS A 117 -5.59 3.66 15.03
CA HIS A 117 -6.53 4.68 14.57
C HIS A 117 -6.44 5.97 15.39
N LYS A 118 -6.17 5.89 16.71
CA LYS A 118 -5.94 7.09 17.53
C LYS A 118 -4.68 7.84 17.09
N ILE A 119 -3.61 7.14 16.76
CA ILE A 119 -2.37 7.73 16.23
C ILE A 119 -2.62 8.36 14.86
N LEU A 120 -3.39 7.73 13.97
CA LEU A 120 -3.77 8.28 12.66
C LEU A 120 -4.39 9.69 12.76
N TYR A 121 -5.05 9.99 13.86
CA TYR A 121 -5.68 11.29 14.11
C TYR A 121 -4.99 12.11 15.22
N SER A 122 -3.74 11.78 15.61
CA SER A 122 -3.03 12.42 16.73
C SER A 122 -2.74 13.91 16.51
N HIS A 123 -2.62 14.34 15.26
CA HIS A 123 -2.41 15.75 14.90
C HIS A 123 -3.70 16.57 14.80
N MET A 124 -4.84 15.96 15.10
CA MET A 124 -6.16 16.57 15.01
C MET A 124 -6.92 16.46 16.33
N ASN A 125 -7.74 17.46 16.63
CA ASN A 125 -8.70 17.34 17.73
C ASN A 125 -9.95 16.54 17.26
N ASN A 126 -9.81 15.22 17.17
CA ASN A 126 -10.89 14.32 16.74
C ASN A 126 -11.38 13.47 17.93
N PRO A 127 -12.57 13.76 18.51
CA PRO A 127 -13.08 13.02 19.66
C PRO A 127 -13.43 11.55 19.37
N MET A 128 -13.53 11.18 18.09
CA MET A 128 -13.81 9.80 17.65
C MET A 128 -12.52 9.00 17.36
N ALA A 129 -11.35 9.63 17.48
CA ALA A 129 -10.07 8.95 17.30
C ALA A 129 -9.91 7.78 18.29
N GLY A 130 -9.62 6.60 17.77
CA GLY A 130 -9.47 5.38 18.57
C GLY A 130 -10.78 4.81 19.15
N ARG A 131 -11.93 5.14 18.55
CA ARG A 131 -13.22 4.60 18.93
C ARG A 131 -13.93 4.00 17.70
N THR A 132 -14.68 2.95 17.92
CA THR A 132 -15.58 2.43 16.89
C THR A 132 -16.71 3.43 16.60
N LYS A 133 -17.28 3.35 15.42
CA LYS A 133 -18.37 4.21 14.99
C LYS A 133 -19.58 4.15 15.93
N SER A 134 -20.21 5.30 16.15
CA SER A 134 -21.43 5.44 16.93
C SER A 134 -22.67 5.70 16.07
N VAL A 135 -22.46 6.00 14.80
CA VAL A 135 -23.51 6.28 13.79
C VAL A 135 -23.32 5.34 12.63
N GLN A 136 -24.42 4.94 11.97
CA GLN A 136 -24.37 4.13 10.77
C GLN A 136 -23.66 4.91 9.67
N ASN A 137 -22.63 4.28 9.07
CA ASN A 137 -21.98 4.77 7.88
C ASN A 137 -22.40 3.98 6.63
N TYR A 138 -22.21 4.58 5.47
CA TYR A 138 -22.57 3.99 4.19
C TYR A 138 -21.41 4.16 3.21
N ILE A 139 -21.11 3.13 2.45
CA ILE A 139 -20.18 3.22 1.34
C ILE A 139 -21.00 3.61 0.11
N SER A 140 -20.76 4.80 -0.42
CA SER A 140 -21.58 5.38 -1.49
C SER A 140 -20.73 5.91 -2.64
N ALA A 141 -21.27 5.87 -3.85
CA ALA A 141 -20.72 6.55 -5.02
C ALA A 141 -21.54 7.80 -5.32
N THR A 142 -20.86 8.91 -5.61
CA THR A 142 -21.47 10.13 -6.14
C THR A 142 -21.21 10.20 -7.64
N TYR A 143 -22.27 10.28 -8.41
CA TYR A 143 -22.23 10.36 -9.87
C TYR A 143 -22.10 11.81 -10.34
N PRO A 144 -21.66 12.06 -11.59
CA PRO A 144 -21.49 13.42 -12.13
C PRO A 144 -22.74 14.29 -12.13
N ASP A 145 -23.90 13.66 -12.12
CA ASP A 145 -25.22 14.33 -12.03
C ASP A 145 -25.63 14.71 -10.58
N GLY A 146 -24.76 14.44 -9.60
CA GLY A 146 -25.00 14.67 -8.17
C GLY A 146 -25.80 13.56 -7.48
N HIS A 147 -26.22 12.52 -8.21
CA HIS A 147 -26.90 11.36 -7.60
C HIS A 147 -25.93 10.57 -6.71
N VAL A 148 -26.36 10.25 -5.49
CA VAL A 148 -25.62 9.42 -4.54
C VAL A 148 -26.30 8.06 -4.44
N LYS A 149 -25.54 7.00 -4.75
CA LYS A 149 -26.00 5.61 -4.60
C LYS A 149 -25.21 4.91 -3.52
N THR A 150 -25.88 4.33 -2.53
CA THR A 150 -25.26 3.43 -1.57
C THR A 150 -24.85 2.14 -2.26
N LEU A 151 -23.58 1.82 -2.22
CA LEU A 151 -22.98 0.62 -2.80
C LEU A 151 -22.98 -0.52 -1.80
N PHE A 152 -22.68 -0.22 -0.53
CA PHE A 152 -22.64 -1.20 0.54
C PHE A 152 -23.05 -0.54 1.87
N THR A 153 -23.75 -1.27 2.72
CA THR A 153 -24.09 -0.86 4.09
C THR A 153 -23.29 -1.71 5.06
N PRO A 154 -22.24 -1.17 5.72
CA PRO A 154 -21.46 -1.90 6.73
C PRO A 154 -22.30 -2.32 7.94
N LEU A 155 -21.71 -3.12 8.84
CA LEU A 155 -22.36 -3.53 10.08
C LEU A 155 -22.89 -2.34 10.88
N ALA A 156 -23.96 -2.56 11.64
CA ALA A 156 -24.48 -1.55 12.55
C ALA A 156 -23.47 -1.21 13.66
N PRO A 157 -23.52 0.04 14.20
CA PRO A 157 -22.56 0.45 15.24
C PRO A 157 -22.51 -0.49 16.44
N TYR A 158 -23.62 -1.03 16.89
CA TYR A 158 -23.70 -1.91 18.06
C TYR A 158 -23.07 -3.29 17.81
N GLU A 159 -22.99 -3.77 16.55
CA GLU A 159 -22.35 -5.04 16.18
C GLU A 159 -20.83 -4.89 15.95
N THR A 160 -20.40 -3.66 15.63
CA THR A 160 -19.05 -3.36 15.16
C THR A 160 -17.94 -3.78 16.14
N PRO A 161 -18.02 -3.48 17.46
CA PRO A 161 -16.96 -3.85 18.40
C PRO A 161 -16.76 -5.38 18.47
N GLU A 162 -17.83 -6.14 18.60
CA GLU A 162 -17.75 -7.59 18.67
C GLU A 162 -17.24 -8.21 17.35
N ALA A 163 -17.68 -7.69 16.20
CA ALA A 163 -17.22 -8.19 14.91
C ALA A 163 -15.72 -7.92 14.70
N LEU A 164 -15.24 -6.73 15.08
CA LEU A 164 -13.81 -6.39 15.00
C LEU A 164 -12.95 -7.27 15.90
N ASP A 165 -13.42 -7.58 17.10
CA ASP A 165 -12.72 -8.49 18.02
C ASP A 165 -12.68 -9.90 17.44
N ARG A 166 -13.80 -10.40 16.93
CA ARG A 166 -13.91 -11.74 16.32
C ARG A 166 -12.98 -11.95 15.13
N ILE A 167 -12.86 -11.00 14.21
CA ILE A 167 -11.92 -11.17 13.09
C ILE A 167 -10.46 -11.20 13.58
N CYS A 168 -10.12 -10.44 14.63
CA CYS A 168 -8.79 -10.50 15.23
C CYS A 168 -8.52 -11.85 15.89
N GLU A 169 -9.48 -12.38 16.67
CA GLU A 169 -9.38 -13.71 17.30
C GLU A 169 -9.18 -14.80 16.24
N GLU A 170 -10.03 -14.80 15.20
CA GLU A 170 -9.95 -15.79 14.11
C GLU A 170 -8.62 -15.72 13.35
N TYR A 171 -8.15 -14.49 13.03
CA TYR A 171 -6.85 -14.30 12.39
C TYR A 171 -5.72 -14.90 13.26
N ASN A 172 -5.64 -14.50 14.52
CA ASN A 172 -4.59 -14.96 15.43
C ASN A 172 -4.62 -16.48 15.62
N ARG A 173 -5.82 -17.06 15.73
CA ARG A 173 -6.01 -18.49 15.88
C ARG A 173 -5.51 -19.26 14.66
N VAL A 174 -5.93 -18.84 13.46
CA VAL A 174 -5.61 -19.54 12.21
C VAL A 174 -4.12 -19.40 11.86
N ILE A 175 -3.55 -18.22 12.05
CA ILE A 175 -2.11 -17.97 11.80
C ILE A 175 -1.25 -18.66 12.89
N GLY A 176 -1.63 -18.54 14.17
CA GLY A 176 -0.88 -19.14 15.28
C GLY A 176 -0.84 -20.67 15.22
N ASN A 177 -1.91 -21.30 14.76
CA ASN A 177 -2.00 -22.76 14.58
C ASN A 177 -1.52 -23.22 13.18
N MET A 178 -1.07 -22.33 12.30
CA MET A 178 -0.69 -22.66 10.91
C MET A 178 -1.82 -23.41 10.15
N GLU A 179 -3.07 -23.01 10.38
CA GLU A 179 -4.24 -23.67 9.78
C GLU A 179 -4.47 -23.26 8.32
N ALA A 180 -4.04 -22.05 7.92
CA ALA A 180 -4.20 -21.55 6.57
C ALA A 180 -3.04 -20.64 6.15
N GLU A 181 -2.91 -20.46 4.84
CA GLU A 181 -1.86 -19.66 4.18
C GLU A 181 -2.02 -18.16 4.48
N PRO A 182 -0.99 -17.49 5.08
CA PRO A 182 -1.09 -16.07 5.43
C PRO A 182 -1.44 -15.15 4.24
N LEU A 183 -0.88 -15.42 3.06
CA LEU A 183 -1.17 -14.64 1.85
C LEU A 183 -2.63 -14.73 1.39
N ILE A 184 -3.38 -15.72 1.89
CA ILE A 184 -4.81 -15.86 1.63
C ILE A 184 -5.63 -15.29 2.81
N VAL A 185 -5.21 -15.55 4.05
CA VAL A 185 -5.91 -15.07 5.25
C VAL A 185 -5.88 -13.54 5.33
N ILE A 186 -4.75 -12.91 4.98
CA ILE A 186 -4.60 -11.44 5.04
C ILE A 186 -5.64 -10.73 4.16
N PRO A 187 -5.80 -11.04 2.85
CA PRO A 187 -6.87 -10.44 2.04
C PRO A 187 -8.27 -10.64 2.62
N VAL A 188 -8.58 -11.83 3.15
CA VAL A 188 -9.88 -12.12 3.77
C VAL A 188 -10.11 -11.23 5.00
N PHE A 189 -9.12 -11.12 5.89
CA PHE A 189 -9.17 -10.24 7.05
C PHE A 189 -9.38 -8.77 6.65
N ILE A 190 -8.65 -8.29 5.65
CA ILE A 190 -8.77 -6.90 5.17
C ILE A 190 -10.14 -6.66 4.53
N HIS A 191 -10.65 -7.63 3.78
CA HIS A 191 -12.01 -7.56 3.23
C HIS A 191 -13.06 -7.48 4.33
N ASP A 192 -13.01 -8.37 5.33
CA ASP A 192 -13.93 -8.32 6.47
C ASP A 192 -13.80 -7.01 7.25
N PHE A 193 -12.60 -6.51 7.49
CA PHE A 193 -12.39 -5.20 8.11
C PHE A 193 -13.07 -4.07 7.33
N LEU A 194 -12.95 -4.07 6.00
CA LEU A 194 -13.61 -3.07 5.14
C LEU A 194 -15.13 -3.21 5.11
N CYS A 195 -15.66 -4.43 5.25
CA CYS A 195 -17.10 -4.68 5.33
C CYS A 195 -17.68 -4.33 6.71
N ILE A 196 -16.95 -4.58 7.79
CA ILE A 196 -17.31 -4.11 9.14
C ILE A 196 -17.30 -2.58 9.18
N HIS A 197 -16.28 -1.98 8.56
CA HIS A 197 -16.07 -0.52 8.47
C HIS A 197 -16.13 0.15 9.84
N PRO A 198 -15.18 -0.19 10.75
CA PRO A 198 -15.36 0.03 12.18
C PRO A 198 -15.31 1.50 12.62
N PHE A 199 -14.78 2.40 11.81
CA PHE A 199 -14.61 3.81 12.16
C PHE A 199 -15.56 4.73 11.40
N ASN A 200 -15.81 5.93 11.94
CA ASN A 200 -16.57 6.95 11.23
C ASN A 200 -15.80 7.46 9.99
N ASP A 201 -14.47 7.50 10.06
CA ASP A 201 -13.56 7.91 9.00
C ASP A 201 -12.21 7.18 9.13
N GLY A 202 -11.40 7.14 8.08
CA GLY A 202 -10.07 6.52 8.07
C GLY A 202 -10.03 5.01 7.85
N ASN A 203 -11.16 4.34 7.56
CA ASN A 203 -11.19 2.89 7.35
C ASN A 203 -10.31 2.43 6.18
N GLY A 204 -10.33 3.15 5.06
CA GLY A 204 -9.48 2.84 3.91
C GLY A 204 -7.98 2.97 4.23
N ARG A 205 -7.57 4.05 4.90
CA ARG A 205 -6.18 4.23 5.35
C ARG A 205 -5.76 3.15 6.36
N MET A 206 -6.62 2.86 7.32
CA MET A 206 -6.39 1.79 8.29
C MET A 206 -6.27 0.41 7.64
N SER A 207 -7.10 0.09 6.66
CA SER A 207 -7.02 -1.20 5.95
C SER A 207 -5.69 -1.37 5.23
N ARG A 208 -5.14 -0.31 4.61
CA ARG A 208 -3.82 -0.35 3.94
C ARG A 208 -2.67 -0.46 4.95
N LEU A 209 -2.73 0.28 6.06
CA LEU A 209 -1.77 0.14 7.18
C LEU A 209 -1.80 -1.25 7.80
N LEU A 210 -3.00 -1.81 8.02
CA LEU A 210 -3.17 -3.18 8.52
C LEU A 210 -2.64 -4.21 7.51
N THR A 211 -2.85 -4.01 6.21
CA THR A 211 -2.24 -4.89 5.18
C THR A 211 -0.72 -4.94 5.33
N THR A 212 -0.07 -3.79 5.47
CA THR A 212 1.38 -3.71 5.69
C THR A 212 1.80 -4.41 6.98
N LEU A 213 1.11 -4.16 8.10
CA LEU A 213 1.38 -4.80 9.39
C LEU A 213 1.26 -6.32 9.31
N LEU A 214 0.16 -6.83 8.74
CA LEU A 214 -0.09 -8.26 8.64
C LEU A 214 0.92 -8.97 7.73
N LEU A 215 1.30 -8.35 6.62
CA LEU A 215 2.35 -8.85 5.74
C LEU A 215 3.69 -8.94 6.46
N TYR A 216 4.11 -7.90 7.20
CA TYR A 216 5.39 -7.91 7.92
C TYR A 216 5.40 -8.98 9.01
N ARG A 217 4.33 -9.13 9.78
CA ARG A 217 4.18 -10.18 10.78
C ARG A 217 4.21 -11.60 10.19
N SER A 218 3.92 -11.72 8.90
CA SER A 218 3.98 -12.98 8.15
C SER A 218 5.28 -13.16 7.35
N GLY A 219 6.27 -12.26 7.51
CA GLY A 219 7.58 -12.35 6.86
C GLY A 219 7.67 -11.74 5.46
N PHE A 220 6.64 -11.00 5.01
CA PHE A 220 6.62 -10.36 3.69
C PHE A 220 6.93 -8.87 3.79
N TYR A 221 8.18 -8.48 3.62
CA TYR A 221 8.67 -7.13 3.89
C TYR A 221 8.71 -6.21 2.66
N VAL A 222 8.18 -6.61 1.52
CA VAL A 222 8.28 -5.83 0.27
C VAL A 222 7.70 -4.43 0.41
N GLY A 223 6.62 -4.25 1.19
CA GLY A 223 6.00 -2.96 1.46
C GLY A 223 6.91 -1.94 2.16
N LYS A 224 8.02 -2.40 2.77
CA LYS A 224 9.05 -1.53 3.35
C LYS A 224 9.86 -0.79 2.29
N TYR A 225 10.02 -1.38 1.12
CA TYR A 225 10.90 -0.91 0.04
C TYR A 225 10.14 -0.41 -1.18
N ILE A 226 8.92 -0.91 -1.40
CA ILE A 226 8.05 -0.57 -2.53
C ILE A 226 6.66 -0.27 -2.00
N SER A 227 6.12 0.92 -2.27
CA SER A 227 4.78 1.29 -1.84
C SER A 227 3.70 0.44 -2.50
N LEU A 228 2.97 -0.32 -1.70
CA LEU A 228 1.76 -1.05 -2.14
C LEU A 228 0.63 -0.07 -2.45
N GLU A 229 0.51 0.99 -1.67
CA GLU A 229 -0.50 2.04 -1.82
C GLU A 229 -0.34 2.79 -3.15
N ALA A 230 0.90 3.06 -3.58
CA ALA A 230 1.16 3.68 -4.87
C ALA A 230 0.75 2.76 -6.04
N LYS A 231 0.86 1.44 -5.88
CA LYS A 231 0.36 0.48 -6.87
C LYS A 231 -1.17 0.43 -6.91
N ILE A 232 -1.83 0.47 -5.76
CA ILE A 232 -3.29 0.56 -5.65
C ILE A 232 -3.79 1.86 -6.29
N ALA A 233 -3.15 3.00 -5.98
CA ALA A 233 -3.53 4.32 -6.50
C ALA A 233 -3.42 4.42 -8.03
N LYS A 234 -2.47 3.70 -8.66
CA LYS A 234 -2.32 3.66 -10.13
C LYS A 234 -3.54 3.05 -10.85
N ASN A 235 -4.30 2.18 -10.19
CA ASN A 235 -5.53 1.58 -10.72
C ASN A 235 -6.61 1.53 -9.63
N LYS A 236 -6.95 2.71 -9.11
CA LYS A 236 -7.92 2.90 -8.04
C LYS A 236 -9.29 2.33 -8.39
N ASP A 237 -9.71 2.47 -9.63
CA ASP A 237 -11.03 2.00 -10.09
C ASP A 237 -11.12 0.48 -9.98
N LEU A 238 -10.10 -0.25 -10.45
CA LEU A 238 -10.05 -1.71 -10.32
C LEU A 238 -10.08 -2.15 -8.84
N TYR A 239 -9.41 -1.42 -7.94
CA TYR A 239 -9.45 -1.70 -6.51
C TYR A 239 -10.87 -1.65 -5.96
N TYR A 240 -11.62 -0.59 -6.28
CA TYR A 240 -12.99 -0.46 -5.82
C TYR A 240 -13.95 -1.42 -6.52
N ASP A 241 -13.72 -1.75 -7.80
CA ASP A 241 -14.53 -2.72 -8.53
C ASP A 241 -14.44 -4.12 -7.91
N VAL A 242 -13.20 -4.61 -7.64
CA VAL A 242 -13.02 -5.95 -7.04
C VAL A 242 -13.50 -5.99 -5.60
N LEU A 243 -13.35 -4.90 -4.85
CA LEU A 243 -13.88 -4.79 -3.49
C LEU A 243 -15.41 -4.82 -3.50
N GLY A 244 -16.04 -4.05 -4.39
CA GLY A 244 -17.50 -4.02 -4.54
C GLY A 244 -18.08 -5.37 -4.94
N GLN A 245 -17.40 -6.11 -5.83
CA GLN A 245 -17.80 -7.48 -6.19
C GLN A 245 -17.70 -8.43 -5.00
N ALA A 246 -16.60 -8.37 -4.26
CA ALA A 246 -16.38 -9.23 -3.10
C ALA A 246 -17.33 -8.95 -1.93
N GLN A 247 -17.94 -7.77 -1.86
CA GLN A 247 -18.91 -7.41 -0.80
C GLN A 247 -20.32 -7.98 -1.02
N ILE A 248 -20.62 -8.46 -2.24
CA ILE A 248 -21.94 -9.02 -2.56
C ILE A 248 -22.17 -10.30 -1.75
N GLY A 249 -23.27 -10.36 -0.99
CA GLY A 249 -23.60 -11.51 -0.15
C GLY A 249 -22.80 -11.61 1.17
N TRP A 250 -22.00 -10.57 1.51
CA TRP A 250 -21.16 -10.61 2.70
C TRP A 250 -21.96 -10.78 4.01
N HIS A 251 -23.10 -10.13 4.14
CA HIS A 251 -23.96 -10.26 5.34
C HIS A 251 -24.51 -11.67 5.52
N GLU A 252 -24.77 -12.36 4.42
CA GLU A 252 -25.30 -13.72 4.36
C GLU A 252 -24.19 -14.79 4.46
N GLY A 253 -22.93 -14.39 4.34
CA GLY A 253 -21.78 -15.33 4.29
C GLY A 253 -21.70 -16.12 2.99
N THR A 254 -22.14 -15.53 1.88
CA THR A 254 -22.17 -16.14 0.53
C THR A 254 -21.33 -15.38 -0.47
N GLU A 255 -20.53 -14.42 0.01
CA GLU A 255 -19.64 -13.62 -0.81
C GLU A 255 -18.56 -14.45 -1.50
N ASP A 256 -18.12 -14.00 -2.66
CA ASP A 256 -16.91 -14.48 -3.34
C ASP A 256 -15.76 -13.50 -3.13
N VAL A 257 -14.86 -13.83 -2.22
CA VAL A 257 -13.68 -13.01 -1.91
C VAL A 257 -12.49 -13.29 -2.85
N ILE A 258 -12.58 -14.29 -3.72
CA ILE A 258 -11.51 -14.71 -4.65
C ILE A 258 -10.99 -13.54 -5.52
N PRO A 259 -11.84 -12.71 -6.13
CA PRO A 259 -11.36 -11.57 -6.92
C PRO A 259 -10.48 -10.60 -6.12
N PHE A 260 -10.85 -10.32 -4.87
CA PHE A 260 -10.08 -9.44 -3.99
C PHE A 260 -8.74 -10.07 -3.55
N ILE A 261 -8.74 -11.39 -3.27
CA ILE A 261 -7.50 -12.15 -2.97
C ILE A 261 -6.54 -12.04 -4.15
N LYS A 262 -6.99 -12.37 -5.37
CA LYS A 262 -6.18 -12.30 -6.59
C LYS A 262 -5.62 -10.90 -6.83
N TYR A 263 -6.45 -9.89 -6.65
CA TYR A 263 -6.04 -8.50 -6.78
C TYR A 263 -4.90 -8.16 -5.81
N LEU A 264 -5.06 -8.44 -4.51
CA LEU A 264 -4.06 -8.09 -3.51
C LEU A 264 -2.76 -8.89 -3.69
N LEU A 265 -2.84 -10.17 -4.02
CA LEU A 265 -1.68 -10.99 -4.37
C LEU A 265 -0.96 -10.45 -5.61
N GLY A 266 -1.70 -9.99 -6.62
CA GLY A 266 -1.15 -9.34 -7.81
C GLY A 266 -0.39 -8.05 -7.47
N ILE A 267 -0.92 -7.21 -6.58
CA ILE A 267 -0.24 -6.02 -6.05
C ILE A 267 1.07 -6.38 -5.34
N ILE A 268 1.03 -7.38 -4.45
CA ILE A 268 2.21 -7.85 -3.69
C ILE A 268 3.28 -8.38 -4.64
N LEU A 269 2.91 -9.28 -5.57
CA LEU A 269 3.85 -9.84 -6.55
C LEU A 269 4.46 -8.75 -7.45
N SER A 270 3.65 -7.80 -7.89
CA SER A 270 4.12 -6.65 -8.68
C SER A 270 5.10 -5.79 -7.88
N ALA A 271 4.92 -5.65 -6.56
CA ALA A 271 5.86 -4.95 -5.70
C ALA A 271 7.20 -5.69 -5.58
N TYR A 272 7.18 -7.00 -5.45
CA TYR A 272 8.41 -7.81 -5.45
C TYR A 272 9.18 -7.69 -6.77
N LYS A 273 8.49 -7.69 -7.91
CA LYS A 273 9.13 -7.49 -9.22
C LYS A 273 9.78 -6.10 -9.33
N ASP A 274 9.08 -5.04 -8.93
CA ASP A 274 9.67 -3.70 -8.89
C ASP A 274 10.88 -3.62 -7.95
N PHE A 275 10.86 -4.36 -6.84
CA PHE A 275 12.00 -4.43 -5.92
C PHE A 275 13.21 -5.10 -6.61
N GLU A 276 13.00 -6.23 -7.28
CA GLU A 276 14.07 -6.93 -8.02
C GLU A 276 14.67 -6.04 -9.11
N ASP A 277 13.83 -5.38 -9.90
CA ASP A 277 14.27 -4.46 -10.97
C ASP A 277 15.11 -3.31 -10.40
N ARG A 278 14.69 -2.69 -9.30
CA ARG A 278 15.45 -1.62 -8.64
C ARG A 278 16.76 -2.13 -8.06
N PHE A 279 16.77 -3.31 -7.46
CA PHE A 279 17.98 -3.91 -6.91
C PHE A 279 18.98 -4.27 -8.02
N ALA A 280 18.53 -4.83 -9.14
CA ALA A 280 19.39 -5.15 -10.28
C ALA A 280 20.09 -3.92 -10.87
N LEU A 281 19.46 -2.73 -10.85
CA LEU A 281 20.06 -1.47 -11.26
C LEU A 281 21.19 -1.02 -10.32
N VAL A 282 21.09 -1.39 -9.04
CA VAL A 282 22.09 -1.08 -8.00
C VAL A 282 23.25 -2.07 -8.02
N GLU A 283 23.00 -3.35 -8.32
CA GLU A 283 23.99 -4.44 -8.25
C GLU A 283 25.13 -4.29 -9.27
N THR A 284 24.83 -3.76 -10.44
CA THR A 284 25.86 -3.47 -11.43
C THR A 284 26.59 -2.19 -11.05
N LYS A 285 27.93 -2.24 -10.79
CA LYS A 285 28.80 -1.07 -10.60
C LYS A 285 28.88 -0.23 -11.89
N LEU A 286 27.74 0.19 -12.39
CA LEU A 286 27.62 1.00 -13.59
C LEU A 286 27.94 2.47 -13.26
N SER A 287 28.46 3.21 -14.25
CA SER A 287 28.51 4.67 -14.13
C SER A 287 27.09 5.25 -13.98
N ALA A 288 26.98 6.43 -13.37
CA ALA A 288 25.69 7.12 -13.25
C ALA A 288 24.97 7.25 -14.61
N LEU A 289 25.72 7.44 -15.68
CA LEU A 289 25.17 7.51 -17.04
C LEU A 289 24.54 6.17 -17.47
N GLU A 290 25.24 5.07 -17.22
CA GLU A 290 24.77 3.74 -17.62
C GLU A 290 23.59 3.27 -16.77
N THR A 291 23.59 3.56 -15.47
CA THR A 291 22.46 3.29 -14.58
C THR A 291 21.19 4.02 -15.04
N VAL A 292 21.32 5.32 -15.34
CA VAL A 292 20.20 6.14 -15.85
C VAL A 292 19.77 5.69 -17.25
N ARG A 293 20.74 5.28 -18.11
CA ARG A 293 20.43 4.72 -19.44
C ARG A 293 19.55 3.48 -19.31
N ARG A 294 19.94 2.49 -18.50
CA ARG A 294 19.14 1.28 -18.26
C ARG A 294 17.73 1.60 -17.77
N ALA A 295 17.63 2.39 -16.71
CA ALA A 295 16.35 2.80 -16.16
C ALA A 295 15.45 3.51 -17.20
N ALA A 296 16.03 4.36 -18.05
CA ALA A 296 15.30 5.05 -19.10
C ALA A 296 14.87 4.09 -20.24
N MET A 297 15.69 3.06 -20.54
CA MET A 297 15.36 2.09 -21.58
C MET A 297 14.29 1.05 -21.16
N GLU A 298 14.05 0.87 -19.87
CA GLU A 298 12.95 0.05 -19.34
C GLU A 298 11.60 0.78 -19.37
N LYS A 299 11.60 2.11 -19.42
CA LYS A 299 10.35 2.88 -19.50
C LYS A 299 9.68 2.78 -20.86
N VAL A 300 8.39 2.51 -20.85
CA VAL A 300 7.53 2.53 -22.05
C VAL A 300 6.82 3.86 -22.14
N GLY A 301 7.02 4.60 -23.24
CA GLY A 301 6.39 5.90 -23.46
C GLY A 301 7.13 7.08 -22.84
N ARG A 302 6.37 8.08 -22.34
CA ARG A 302 6.93 9.31 -21.73
C ARG A 302 7.15 9.10 -20.23
N PHE A 303 8.26 9.60 -19.72
CA PHE A 303 8.62 9.56 -18.30
C PHE A 303 9.23 10.87 -17.83
N LYS A 304 9.19 11.11 -16.53
CA LYS A 304 9.77 12.31 -15.88
C LYS A 304 11.08 11.96 -15.19
N LYS A 305 11.85 12.98 -14.83
CA LYS A 305 13.06 12.82 -13.99
C LYS A 305 12.76 12.09 -12.67
N GLN A 306 11.58 12.33 -12.10
CA GLN A 306 11.14 11.69 -10.87
C GLN A 306 11.04 10.17 -11.03
N ASP A 307 10.53 9.69 -12.17
CA ASP A 307 10.40 8.25 -12.44
C ASP A 307 11.77 7.55 -12.51
N ILE A 308 12.80 8.26 -12.99
CA ILE A 308 14.18 7.75 -13.02
C ILE A 308 14.82 7.80 -11.63
N TRP A 309 14.56 8.85 -10.86
CA TRP A 309 15.08 8.92 -9.48
C TRP A 309 14.53 7.80 -8.59
N GLU A 310 13.27 7.43 -8.77
CA GLU A 310 12.66 6.30 -8.07
C GLU A 310 13.29 4.94 -8.42
N LEU A 311 13.78 4.80 -9.65
CA LEU A 311 14.47 3.58 -10.11
C LEU A 311 15.96 3.56 -9.78
N CYS A 312 16.59 4.74 -9.55
CA CYS A 312 18.02 4.88 -9.32
C CYS A 312 18.29 5.53 -7.95
N PRO A 313 17.90 4.88 -6.83
CA PRO A 313 17.99 5.48 -5.48
C PRO A 313 19.43 5.78 -5.04
N SER A 314 20.41 5.09 -5.59
CA SER A 314 21.84 5.31 -5.31
C SER A 314 22.41 6.58 -5.93
N LEU A 315 21.68 7.22 -6.86
CA LEU A 315 22.14 8.42 -7.55
C LEU A 315 21.54 9.70 -6.99
N SER A 316 22.36 10.75 -6.87
CA SER A 316 21.86 12.09 -6.57
C SER A 316 21.00 12.63 -7.72
N ILE A 317 20.06 13.53 -7.41
CA ILE A 317 19.22 14.19 -8.43
C ILE A 317 20.09 14.89 -9.48
N SER A 318 21.18 15.53 -9.07
CA SER A 318 22.13 16.20 -9.97
C SER A 318 22.85 15.23 -10.92
N SER A 319 23.20 14.02 -10.43
CA SER A 319 23.78 12.95 -11.25
C SER A 319 22.80 12.45 -12.31
N ILE A 320 21.53 12.27 -11.92
CA ILE A 320 20.45 11.87 -12.84
C ILE A 320 20.22 12.94 -13.90
N GLU A 321 20.14 14.22 -13.51
CA GLU A 321 20.00 15.33 -14.46
C GLU A 321 21.17 15.42 -15.43
N GLY A 322 22.38 15.20 -14.94
CA GLY A 322 23.59 15.16 -15.76
C GLY A 322 23.55 14.01 -16.77
N ALA A 323 23.11 12.82 -16.33
CA ALA A 323 22.99 11.66 -17.19
C ALA A 323 21.87 11.83 -18.25
N LEU A 324 20.68 12.29 -17.85
CA LEU A 324 19.60 12.55 -18.78
C LEU A 324 19.99 13.59 -19.85
N ARG A 325 20.71 14.65 -19.47
CA ARG A 325 21.24 15.63 -20.46
C ARG A 325 22.20 14.97 -21.47
N LYS A 326 23.07 14.07 -21.02
CA LYS A 326 23.99 13.33 -21.91
C LYS A 326 23.24 12.39 -22.84
N LEU A 327 22.20 11.68 -22.36
CA LEU A 327 21.38 10.78 -23.17
C LEU A 327 20.53 11.55 -24.21
N VAL A 328 20.11 12.77 -23.90
CA VAL A 328 19.46 13.65 -24.87
C VAL A 328 20.48 14.15 -25.91
N ALA A 329 21.69 14.53 -25.47
CA ALA A 329 22.75 14.99 -26.37
C ALA A 329 23.26 13.86 -27.31
N SER A 330 23.28 12.61 -26.84
CA SER A 330 23.60 11.44 -27.68
C SER A 330 22.47 10.99 -28.63
N GLY A 331 21.29 11.60 -28.51
CA GLY A 331 20.12 11.25 -29.33
C GLY A 331 19.39 10.00 -28.88
N GLU A 332 19.74 9.37 -27.79
CA GLU A 332 19.06 8.18 -27.22
C GLU A 332 17.69 8.54 -26.62
N LEU A 333 17.59 9.74 -26.08
CA LEU A 333 16.36 10.29 -25.54
C LEU A 333 15.98 11.61 -26.23
N LYS A 334 14.70 11.88 -26.32
CA LYS A 334 14.16 13.23 -26.61
C LYS A 334 13.58 13.83 -25.35
N ARG A 335 13.75 15.16 -25.22
CA ARG A 335 13.17 15.97 -24.14
C ARG A 335 12.06 16.83 -24.70
N GLU A 336 10.92 16.89 -24.02
CA GLU A 336 9.76 17.69 -24.38
C GLU A 336 9.24 18.45 -23.15
N GLY A 337 8.68 19.64 -23.37
CA GLY A 337 8.12 20.49 -22.31
C GLY A 337 9.16 21.42 -21.66
N THR A 338 8.65 22.28 -20.75
CA THR A 338 9.44 23.29 -20.04
C THR A 338 9.10 23.29 -18.54
N GLY A 339 10.05 23.72 -17.70
CA GLY A 339 9.85 23.82 -16.25
C GLY A 339 9.43 22.50 -15.60
N LYS A 340 8.31 22.49 -14.90
CA LYS A 340 7.80 21.30 -14.18
C LYS A 340 7.20 20.22 -15.10
N ASN A 341 6.91 20.57 -16.37
CA ASN A 341 6.27 19.67 -17.34
C ASN A 341 7.28 18.99 -18.27
N ILE A 342 8.57 19.00 -17.94
CA ILE A 342 9.60 18.30 -18.70
C ILE A 342 9.37 16.80 -18.61
N CYS A 343 9.26 16.14 -19.78
CA CYS A 343 9.26 14.70 -19.94
C CYS A 343 10.31 14.25 -20.96
N TYR A 344 10.66 12.99 -20.89
CA TYR A 344 11.63 12.31 -21.75
C TYR A 344 10.97 11.10 -22.39
N TYR A 345 11.44 10.69 -23.56
CA TYR A 345 11.04 9.46 -24.23
C TYR A 345 12.15 8.94 -25.12
N ARG A 346 12.14 7.63 -25.37
CA ARG A 346 13.15 6.98 -26.23
C ARG A 346 12.99 7.42 -27.69
N VAL A 347 14.12 7.63 -28.36
CA VAL A 347 14.16 7.72 -29.82
C VAL A 347 14.19 6.28 -30.32
N LYS A 348 13.21 5.91 -31.18
CA LYS A 348 13.18 4.59 -31.82
C LYS A 348 14.36 4.42 -32.75
#